data_d8c303857ca31c5e09cf2d3e1e0b1b44
#
_entry.id   d8c303857ca31c5e09cf2d3e1e0b1b44
#
_cell.length_a   1.000
_cell.length_b   1.000
_cell.length_c   1.000
_cell.angle_alpha   90.00
_cell.angle_beta   90.00
_cell.angle_gamma   90.00
#
_symmetry.space_group_name_H-M   'P 1'
#
loop_
_entity.id
_entity.type
_entity.pdbx_description
1 polymer ?
#
loop_
_entity_poly.entity_id
_entity_poly.type
_entity_poly.pdbx_seq_one_letter_code
_entity_poly.pdbx_strand_id
1 'polypeptide(L)' 'RETRLLWEIGTADTKINWKGKGYLCGHHMKVRVQGSEKGTEIPAGAPVMGVGMEGFKPVVVQV' A
#
# COMPACT_ATOMS: atom_id res chain seq x y z
N ARG A 1 6.44 -9.59 13.39
CA ARG A 1 5.97 -10.27 12.23
C ARG A 1 5.31 -9.36 11.25
N GLU A 2 4.77 -9.97 10.23
CA GLU A 2 4.10 -9.20 9.19
C GLU A 2 2.87 -8.48 9.69
N THR A 3 2.32 -8.93 10.80
CA THR A 3 1.13 -8.29 11.34
C THR A 3 1.36 -6.84 11.70
N ARG A 4 2.57 -6.42 11.90
CA ARG A 4 2.78 -5.01 12.26
C ARG A 4 2.58 -4.07 11.09
N LEU A 5 2.39 -4.58 9.87
CA LEU A 5 2.01 -3.75 8.75
C LEU A 5 0.51 -3.60 8.62
N LEU A 6 -0.25 -4.42 9.35
CA LEU A 6 -1.70 -4.31 9.32
C LEU A 6 -2.15 -3.07 10.06
N TRP A 7 -3.06 -2.35 9.44
CA TRP A 7 -3.69 -1.17 10.03
C TRP A 7 -2.71 -0.01 10.22
N GLU A 8 -1.50 -0.10 9.67
CA GLU A 8 -0.56 1.01 9.71
C GLU A 8 -0.90 1.98 8.61
N ILE A 9 -0.85 3.26 8.95
CA ILE A 9 -1.11 4.32 8.00
C ILE A 9 0.21 4.80 7.45
N GLY A 10 0.30 4.87 6.16
CA GLY A 10 1.49 5.38 5.49
C GLY A 10 1.11 6.29 4.36
N THR A 11 2.00 6.42 3.42
CA THR A 11 1.83 7.34 2.30
C THR A 11 2.23 6.65 1.02
N ALA A 12 1.52 6.93 -0.05
CA ALA A 12 1.91 6.44 -1.37
C ALA A 12 3.08 7.28 -1.86
N ASP A 13 4.22 6.64 -2.11
CA ASP A 13 5.39 7.34 -2.65
C ASP A 13 5.19 7.70 -4.10
N THR A 14 4.57 6.80 -4.84
CA THR A 14 4.29 7.01 -6.26
C THR A 14 2.82 6.75 -6.48
N LYS A 15 2.34 7.12 -7.65
CA LYS A 15 1.00 6.73 -8.03
C LYS A 15 0.94 5.21 -8.05
N ILE A 16 -0.03 4.66 -7.35
CA ILE A 16 -0.19 3.22 -7.27
C ILE A 16 -1.36 2.84 -8.16
N ASN A 17 -1.02 2.21 -9.28
CA ASN A 17 -2.01 1.71 -10.20
C ASN A 17 -1.82 0.20 -10.19
N TRP A 18 -2.54 -0.49 -9.31
CA TRP A 18 -2.37 -1.89 -9.06
C TRP A 18 -1.13 -2.18 -8.22
N LYS A 19 0.03 -1.66 -8.62
CA LYS A 19 1.30 -1.81 -7.91
C LYS A 19 2.00 -0.48 -7.89
N GLY A 20 2.79 -0.25 -6.86
CA GLY A 20 3.57 0.96 -6.75
C GLY A 20 4.43 0.89 -5.51
N LYS A 21 4.84 2.05 -5.03
CA LYS A 21 5.66 2.14 -3.84
C LYS A 21 4.94 2.96 -2.79
N GLY A 22 5.08 2.53 -1.55
CA GLY A 22 4.52 3.23 -0.43
C GLY A 22 5.50 3.31 0.71
N TYR A 23 5.21 4.20 1.64
CA TYR A 23 6.02 4.40 2.83
C TYR A 23 5.19 3.95 4.02
N LEU A 24 5.62 2.85 4.63
CA LEU A 24 4.91 2.25 5.76
C LEU A 24 5.91 1.89 6.83
N CYS A 25 5.56 2.16 8.07
CA CYS A 25 6.39 1.79 9.23
C CYS A 25 7.82 2.27 9.10
N GLY A 26 8.01 3.45 8.50
CA GLY A 26 9.33 4.03 8.37
C GLY A 26 10.16 3.49 7.22
N HIS A 27 9.56 2.68 6.36
CA HIS A 27 10.29 2.09 5.25
C HIS A 27 9.55 2.31 3.94
N HIS A 28 10.32 2.58 2.89
CA HIS A 28 9.77 2.61 1.54
C HIS A 28 9.76 1.19 1.00
N MET A 29 8.64 0.77 0.45
CA MET A 29 8.52 -0.60 -0.01
C MET A 29 7.53 -0.69 -1.15
N LYS A 30 7.61 -1.77 -1.91
CA LYS A 30 6.65 -2.03 -2.97
C LYS A 30 5.34 -2.49 -2.34
N VAL A 31 4.24 -1.95 -2.84
CA VAL A 31 2.91 -2.28 -2.30
C VAL A 31 1.96 -2.57 -3.45
N ARG A 32 0.83 -3.17 -3.10
CA ARG A 32 -0.26 -3.43 -4.03
C ARG A 32 -1.54 -2.82 -3.49
N VAL A 33 -2.42 -2.45 -4.39
CA VAL A 33 -3.75 -2.02 -4.00
C VAL A 33 -4.61 -3.24 -3.78
N GLN A 34 -5.42 -3.21 -2.73
CA GLN A 34 -6.38 -4.28 -2.48
C GLN A 34 -7.43 -4.31 -3.59
N GLY A 35 -7.81 -5.51 -3.97
CA GLY A 35 -8.81 -5.68 -5.00
C GLY A 35 -8.16 -5.94 -6.32
N SER A 36 -8.96 -6.35 -7.27
CA SER A 36 -8.45 -6.73 -8.58
C SER A 36 -8.99 -5.86 -9.68
N GLU A 37 -9.67 -4.79 -9.35
CA GLU A 37 -10.31 -3.97 -10.37
C GLU A 37 -9.33 -3.00 -10.96
N LYS A 38 -9.28 -2.99 -12.26
CA LYS A 38 -8.48 -2.01 -12.96
C LYS A 38 -9.07 -0.64 -12.76
N GLY A 39 -8.22 0.35 -12.81
CA GLY A 39 -8.67 1.71 -12.64
C GLY A 39 -8.65 2.19 -11.22
N THR A 40 -8.46 1.30 -10.26
CA THR A 40 -8.26 1.73 -8.90
C THR A 40 -6.88 2.31 -8.78
N GLU A 41 -6.80 3.61 -8.53
CA GLU A 41 -5.52 4.28 -8.44
C GLU A 41 -5.44 5.04 -7.13
N ILE A 42 -4.23 5.06 -6.58
CA ILE A 42 -3.94 5.87 -5.40
C ILE A 42 -2.92 6.91 -5.85
N PRO A 43 -3.25 8.19 -5.75
CA PRO A 43 -2.30 9.20 -6.19
C PRO A 43 -1.09 9.25 -5.28
N ALA A 44 0.02 9.70 -5.84
CA ALA A 44 1.22 9.89 -5.05
C ALA A 44 0.93 10.89 -3.94
N GLY A 45 1.43 10.59 -2.76
CA GLY A 45 1.23 11.45 -1.60
C GLY A 45 -0.03 11.17 -0.82
N ALA A 46 -0.92 10.31 -1.32
CA ALA A 46 -2.16 10.00 -0.62
C ALA A 46 -1.90 9.07 0.57
N PRO A 47 -2.68 9.20 1.63
CA PRO A 47 -2.53 8.27 2.76
C PRO A 47 -3.07 6.90 2.40
N VAL A 48 -2.37 5.88 2.86
CA VAL A 48 -2.75 4.50 2.62
C VAL A 48 -2.68 3.73 3.93
N MET A 49 -3.39 2.62 3.99
CA MET A 49 -3.38 1.78 5.17
C MET A 49 -3.14 0.34 4.74
N GLY A 50 -2.23 -0.33 5.43
CA GLY A 50 -1.97 -1.73 5.18
C GLY A 50 -3.12 -2.60 5.66
N VAL A 51 -3.57 -3.51 4.82
CA VAL A 51 -4.68 -4.39 5.17
C VAL A 51 -4.30 -5.85 5.03
N GLY A 52 -3.10 -6.16 4.58
CA GLY A 52 -2.68 -7.54 4.46
C GLY A 52 -1.34 -7.65 3.78
N MET A 53 -0.97 -8.89 3.50
CA MET A 53 0.27 -9.17 2.79
C MET A 53 -0.03 -10.14 1.68
N GLU A 54 0.68 -9.99 0.58
CA GLU A 54 0.63 -10.96 -0.49
C GLU A 54 2.07 -11.27 -0.86
N GLY A 55 2.55 -12.42 -0.44
CA GLY A 55 3.96 -12.73 -0.55
C GLY A 55 4.78 -11.73 0.23
N PHE A 56 5.64 -11.02 -0.42
CA PHE A 56 6.48 -10.01 0.22
C PHE A 56 5.89 -8.61 0.14
N LYS A 57 4.76 -8.45 -0.53
CA LYS A 57 4.22 -7.12 -0.78
C LYS A 57 3.06 -6.84 0.14
N PRO A 58 3.10 -5.73 0.87
CA PRO A 58 1.92 -5.31 1.61
C PRO A 58 0.80 -4.93 0.65
N VAL A 59 -0.41 -5.24 1.06
CA VAL A 59 -1.61 -4.86 0.34
C VAL A 59 -2.19 -3.67 1.09
N VAL A 60 -2.49 -2.59 0.36
CA VAL A 60 -2.93 -1.36 0.98
C VAL A 60 -4.21 -0.87 0.35
N VAL A 61 -4.90 0.00 1.07
CA VAL A 61 -6.06 0.72 0.54
C VAL A 61 -5.84 2.20 0.81
N GLN A 62 -6.46 3.03 0.01
CA GLN A 62 -6.42 4.47 0.24
C GLN A 62 -7.37 4.80 1.38
N VAL A 63 -6.89 5.63 2.28
CA VAL A 63 -7.70 6.03 3.43
C VAL A 63 -8.37 7.36 3.20
#